data_81284d83b463e963c0355e0d1527ae08
#
_entry.id   81284d83b463e963c0355e0d1527ae08
#
_cell.length_a   1.000
_cell.length_b   1.000
_cell.length_c   1.000
_cell.angle_alpha   90.00
_cell.angle_beta   90.00
_cell.angle_gamma   90.00
#
_symmetry.space_group_name_H-M   'P 1'
#
loop_
_entity.id
_entity.type
_entity.pdbx_description
1 polymer ?
#
loop_
_entity_poly.entity_id
_entity_poly.type
_entity_poly.pdbx_seq_one_letter_code
_entity_poly.pdbx_strand_id
1 'polypeptide(L)' 'MTRPIIGIAANETFDPGSTLYHLPISYTPRGYIEGVQNAGGIPLLLPITDPDYAETYVGQIDKLVLAG' A
#
# COMPACT_ATOMS: atom_id res chain seq x y z
N MET A 1 -12.08 20.71 4.96
CA MET A 1 -11.52 19.73 5.89
C MET A 1 -10.67 18.72 5.14
N THR A 2 -9.43 18.57 5.54
CA THR A 2 -8.54 17.63 4.87
C THR A 2 -8.74 16.21 5.43
N ARG A 3 -8.76 15.23 4.54
CA ARG A 3 -8.82 13.84 4.95
C ARG A 3 -7.41 13.33 5.21
N PRO A 4 -7.23 12.45 6.20
CA PRO A 4 -5.91 11.90 6.46
C PRO A 4 -5.46 10.98 5.33
N ILE A 5 -4.17 10.98 5.05
CA ILE A 5 -3.56 10.05 4.11
C ILE A 5 -3.13 8.82 4.89
N ILE A 6 -3.68 7.68 4.52
CA ILE A 6 -3.43 6.41 5.19
C ILE A 6 -2.56 5.56 4.28
N GLY A 7 -1.32 5.33 4.69
CA GLY A 7 -0.43 4.46 3.96
C GLY A 7 -0.76 3.00 4.20
N ILE A 8 -0.82 2.22 3.15
CA ILE A 8 -1.06 0.78 3.22
C ILE A 8 0.20 0.09 2.73
N ALA A 9 0.89 -0.61 3.63
CA ALA A 9 2.09 -1.33 3.24
C ALA A 9 1.73 -2.49 2.32
N ALA A 10 2.36 -2.55 1.17
CA ALA A 10 2.10 -3.57 0.18
C ALA A 10 2.67 -4.93 0.57
N ASN A 11 2.08 -5.97 0.02
CA ASN A 11 2.66 -7.31 0.01
C ASN A 11 3.39 -7.52 -1.30
N GLU A 12 4.24 -8.52 -1.35
CA GLU A 12 4.94 -8.89 -2.57
C GLU A 12 4.66 -10.33 -2.93
N THR A 13 4.48 -10.57 -4.22
CA THR A 13 4.36 -11.92 -4.73
C THR A 13 4.82 -11.95 -6.18
N PHE A 14 5.02 -13.16 -6.68
CA PHE A 14 5.22 -13.37 -8.12
C PHE A 14 3.87 -13.69 -8.74
N ASP A 15 3.63 -13.14 -9.91
CA ASP A 15 2.44 -13.48 -10.65
C ASP A 15 2.49 -14.95 -11.05
N PRO A 16 1.61 -15.80 -10.53
CA PRO A 16 1.59 -17.23 -10.87
C PRO A 16 0.96 -17.50 -12.22
N GLY A 17 0.26 -16.51 -12.77
CA GLY A 17 -0.41 -16.67 -14.04
C GLY A 17 0.45 -16.24 -15.22
N SER A 18 -0.20 -16.03 -16.34
CA SER A 18 0.45 -15.61 -17.56
C SER A 18 0.34 -14.10 -17.82
N THR A 19 -0.47 -13.41 -17.04
CA THR A 19 -0.84 -12.02 -17.31
C THR A 19 0.34 -11.07 -17.15
N LEU A 20 1.15 -11.28 -16.10
CA LEU A 20 2.28 -10.42 -15.80
C LEU A 20 3.62 -11.11 -16.03
N TYR A 21 3.63 -12.20 -16.80
CA TYR A 21 4.84 -12.93 -17.20
C TYR A 21 5.73 -13.34 -16.01
N HIS A 22 5.11 -13.72 -14.88
CA HIS A 22 5.83 -14.15 -13.67
C HIS A 22 6.73 -13.07 -13.07
N LEU A 23 6.39 -11.81 -13.28
CA LEU A 23 7.14 -10.70 -12.68
C LEU A 23 6.82 -10.58 -11.20
N PRO A 24 7.79 -10.11 -10.38
CA PRO A 24 7.48 -9.77 -9.00
C PRO A 24 6.56 -8.54 -8.97
N ILE A 25 5.58 -8.58 -8.08
CA ILE A 25 4.61 -7.48 -7.96
C ILE A 25 4.45 -7.08 -6.51
N SER A 26 4.22 -5.78 -6.30
CA SER A 26 3.79 -5.24 -5.01
C SER A 26 2.30 -4.98 -5.09
N TYR A 27 1.54 -5.46 -4.12
CA TYR A 27 0.08 -5.38 -4.20
C TYR A 27 -0.55 -5.25 -2.81
N THR A 28 -1.82 -4.84 -2.81
CA THR A 28 -2.65 -4.97 -1.62
C THR A 28 -4.05 -5.42 -2.04
N PRO A 29 -4.71 -6.27 -1.22
CA PRO A 29 -6.10 -6.61 -1.49
C PRO A 29 -6.97 -5.36 -1.48
N ARG A 30 -7.92 -5.31 -2.42
CA ARG A 30 -8.78 -4.13 -2.58
C ARG A 30 -9.57 -3.79 -1.33
N GLY A 31 -9.89 -4.78 -0.50
CA GLY A 31 -10.62 -4.55 0.74
C GLY A 31 -9.94 -3.57 1.68
N TYR A 32 -8.62 -3.55 1.71
CA TYR A 32 -7.89 -2.58 2.53
C TYR A 32 -8.09 -1.16 1.99
N ILE A 33 -8.06 -1.01 0.67
CA ILE A 33 -8.27 0.29 0.02
C ILE A 33 -9.68 0.80 0.32
N GLU A 34 -10.67 -0.05 0.11
CA GLU A 34 -12.07 0.31 0.36
C GLU A 34 -12.34 0.60 1.83
N GLY A 35 -11.71 -0.17 2.72
CA GLY A 35 -11.84 0.06 4.16
C GLY A 35 -11.35 1.43 4.57
N VAL A 36 -10.20 1.84 4.03
CA VAL A 36 -9.65 3.18 4.30
C VAL A 36 -10.59 4.25 3.76
N GLN A 37 -11.08 4.08 2.54
CA GLN A 37 -12.01 5.04 1.92
C GLN A 37 -13.30 5.16 2.73
N ASN A 38 -13.86 4.04 3.16
CA ASN A 38 -15.11 4.03 3.93
C ASN A 38 -14.93 4.68 5.31
N ALA A 39 -13.72 4.62 5.86
CA ALA A 39 -13.41 5.27 7.13
C ALA A 39 -13.11 6.76 6.96
N GLY A 40 -13.13 7.28 5.76
CA GLY A 40 -12.91 8.70 5.50
C GLY A 40 -11.45 9.07 5.20
N GLY A 41 -10.58 8.09 5.02
CA GLY A 41 -9.17 8.32 4.69
C GLY A 41 -8.90 8.31 3.19
N ILE A 42 -7.73 8.79 2.83
CA ILE A 42 -7.22 8.71 1.46
C ILE A 42 -6.20 7.57 1.43
N PRO A 43 -6.46 6.48 0.70
CA PRO A 43 -5.53 5.36 0.66
C PRO A 43 -4.31 5.68 -0.21
N LEU A 44 -3.15 5.32 0.29
CA LEU A 44 -1.90 5.44 -0.44
C LEU A 44 -1.15 4.12 -0.32
N LEU A 45 -0.99 3.42 -1.43
CA LEU A 45 -0.29 2.15 -1.44
C LEU A 45 1.21 2.40 -1.41
N LEU A 46 1.88 1.86 -0.40
CA LEU A 46 3.34 1.98 -0.24
C LEU A 46 4.00 0.75 -0.82
N PRO A 47 4.88 0.91 -1.82
CA PRO A 47 5.52 -0.24 -2.45
C PRO A 47 6.54 -0.90 -1.52
N ILE A 48 6.85 -2.16 -1.80
CA ILE A 48 8.01 -2.80 -1.17
C ILE A 48 9.24 -2.34 -1.94
N THR A 49 10.12 -1.64 -1.24
CA THR A 49 11.29 -1.03 -1.83
C THR A 49 12.41 -0.96 -0.79
N ASP A 50 13.41 -0.14 -1.05
CA ASP A 50 14.56 0.01 -0.17
C ASP A 50 14.10 0.48 1.23
N PRO A 51 14.49 -0.25 2.31
CA PRO A 51 14.13 0.17 3.67
C PRO A 51 14.59 1.58 4.03
N ASP A 52 15.63 2.08 3.39
CA ASP A 52 16.11 3.43 3.65
C ASP A 52 15.10 4.51 3.28
N TYR A 53 14.11 4.17 2.45
CA TYR A 53 13.06 5.10 2.06
C TYR A 53 11.91 5.16 3.05
N ALA A 54 11.89 4.26 4.04
CA ALA A 54 10.75 4.17 4.96
C ALA A 54 10.47 5.48 5.69
N GLU A 55 11.51 6.17 6.12
CA GLU A 55 11.37 7.44 6.82
C GLU A 55 10.70 8.50 5.95
N THR A 56 11.07 8.54 4.68
CA THR A 56 10.46 9.47 3.74
C THR A 56 8.98 9.16 3.53
N TYR A 57 8.63 7.88 3.36
CA TYR A 57 7.23 7.49 3.20
C TYR A 57 6.41 7.82 4.44
N VAL A 58 6.94 7.51 5.62
CA VAL A 58 6.23 7.79 6.87
C VAL A 58 5.95 9.28 7.03
N GLY A 59 6.85 10.13 6.56
CA GLY A 59 6.66 11.57 6.59
C GLY A 59 5.54 12.07 5.68
N GLN A 60 5.07 11.26 4.73
CA GLN A 60 4.04 11.64 3.77
C GLN A 60 2.65 11.15 4.15
N ILE A 61 2.54 10.35 5.20
CA ILE A 61 1.27 9.75 5.60
C ILE A 61 0.93 10.14 7.04
N ASP A 62 -0.35 10.07 7.36
CA ASP A 62 -0.83 10.34 8.72
C ASP A 62 -0.88 9.09 9.57
N LYS A 63 -1.20 7.95 8.96
CA LYS A 63 -1.23 6.65 9.63
C LYS A 63 -0.80 5.55 8.68
N LEU A 64 -0.34 4.44 9.26
CA LEU A 64 0.12 3.28 8.51
C LEU A 64 -0.75 2.08 8.84
N VAL A 65 -1.18 1.37 7.79
CA VAL A 65 -1.86 0.09 7.89
C VAL A 65 -0.93 -0.99 7.37
N LEU A 66 -0.72 -2.02 8.17
CA LEU A 66 0.05 -3.19 7.77
C LEU A 66 -0.90 -4.26 7.30
N ALA A 67 -0.90 -4.51 5.99
CA ALA A 67 -1.70 -5.58 5.40
C ALA A 67 -0.87 -6.85 5.48
N GLY A 68 -1.33 -7.75 6.27
CA GLY A 68 -0.53 -8.92 6.47
C GLY A 68 -1.12 -10.23 6.26
#